data_6cdc3a8fbd72401ea50748240659bd07
#
_entry.id   6cdc3a8fbd72401ea50748240659bd07
#
_cell.length_a   1.000
_cell.length_b   1.000
_cell.length_c   1.000
_cell.angle_alpha   90.00
_cell.angle_beta   90.00
_cell.angle_gamma   90.00
#
_symmetry.space_group_name_H-M   'P 1'
#
loop_
_entity.id
_entity.type
_entity.pdbx_description
1 polymer ?
#
loop_
_entity_poly.entity_id
_entity_poly.type
_entity_poly.pdbx_seq_one_letter_code
_entity_poly.pdbx_strand_id
1 'polypeptide(L)'
;LLILTIVLAACGNSNGKDSDKKITIAASPAPHGEVLKHAKEEMKKQGYDLEVKTVNDYKVPNKLLDKGDVDANFFQHTPYLKAEKKDHNYDIEEVGKVFTTPMGVYSKKYKDIKDIPKGSTIYVSNNPAEEGRFLSFFVDKGLIKIKKGVSIEDAKFEDIVENKKDLKFNNKQGAEFLPKTYESKEGAAVIMNSNYAL
;
A
#
# COMPACT_ATOMS: atom_id res chain seq x y z
N LEU A 1 -43.44 52.28 35.64
CA LEU A 1 -42.85 51.57 34.46
C LEU A 1 -41.55 50.94 34.85
N LEU A 2 -41.56 49.60 35.06
CA LEU A 2 -40.43 48.83 35.55
C LEU A 2 -39.72 48.21 34.31
N ILE A 3 -38.50 48.64 34.01
CA ILE A 3 -37.68 48.06 32.93
C ILE A 3 -36.82 46.97 33.50
N LEU A 4 -37.17 45.72 33.18
CA LEU A 4 -36.44 44.50 33.55
C LEU A 4 -35.34 44.26 32.50
N THR A 5 -34.08 44.58 32.77
CA THR A 5 -32.93 44.24 31.93
C THR A 5 -32.50 42.82 32.18
N ILE A 6 -32.76 41.92 31.22
CA ILE A 6 -32.26 40.56 31.22
C ILE A 6 -30.81 40.58 30.71
N VAL A 7 -29.85 40.35 31.58
CA VAL A 7 -28.47 40.08 31.19
C VAL A 7 -28.35 38.62 30.79
N LEU A 8 -28.28 38.36 29.49
CA LEU A 8 -27.89 37.03 28.97
C LEU A 8 -26.36 36.84 29.17
N ALA A 9 -26.00 36.13 30.24
CA ALA A 9 -24.64 35.60 30.35
C ALA A 9 -24.48 34.45 29.34
N ALA A 10 -23.91 34.77 28.18
CA ALA A 10 -23.44 33.77 27.24
C ALA A 10 -22.16 33.12 27.82
N CYS A 11 -22.33 32.02 28.55
CA CYS A 11 -21.23 31.11 28.84
C CYS A 11 -20.82 30.45 27.54
N GLY A 12 -19.92 31.07 26.80
CA GLY A 12 -19.21 30.42 25.69
C GLY A 12 -18.28 29.36 26.26
N ASN A 13 -18.72 28.10 26.25
CA ASN A 13 -17.87 26.96 26.56
C ASN A 13 -16.93 26.72 25.36
N SER A 14 -15.74 27.34 25.41
CA SER A 14 -14.70 27.17 24.39
C SER A 14 -13.88 25.89 24.61
N ASN A 15 -14.54 24.73 24.55
CA ASN A 15 -13.87 23.43 24.57
C ASN A 15 -13.75 22.79 23.17
N GLY A 16 -13.88 23.59 22.09
CA GLY A 16 -13.87 23.09 20.69
C GLY A 16 -12.54 23.27 19.93
N LYS A 17 -11.47 23.74 20.56
CA LYS A 17 -10.24 24.10 19.81
C LYS A 17 -9.14 23.06 19.72
N ASP A 18 -9.19 21.97 20.48
CA ASP A 18 -8.14 20.92 20.41
C ASP A 18 -8.46 19.77 19.44
N SER A 19 -9.73 19.54 19.11
CA SER A 19 -10.10 18.47 18.17
C SER A 19 -9.77 18.77 16.70
N ASP A 20 -9.79 20.05 16.31
CA ASP A 20 -9.53 20.49 14.93
C ASP A 20 -8.05 20.39 14.50
N LYS A 21 -7.15 20.09 15.44
CA LYS A 21 -5.70 19.98 15.19
C LYS A 21 -5.16 18.56 15.25
N LYS A 22 -5.99 17.59 15.62
CA LYS A 22 -5.62 16.18 15.63
C LYS A 22 -5.85 15.59 14.24
N ILE A 23 -4.81 14.94 13.70
CA ILE A 23 -4.87 14.22 12.41
C ILE A 23 -4.44 12.78 12.66
N THR A 24 -5.26 11.83 12.27
CA THR A 24 -4.98 10.39 12.40
C THR A 24 -4.73 9.79 11.01
N ILE A 25 -3.57 9.15 10.81
CA ILE A 25 -3.17 8.56 9.52
C ILE A 25 -2.96 7.05 9.68
N ALA A 26 -3.64 6.24 8.84
CA ALA A 26 -3.32 4.82 8.71
C ALA A 26 -2.14 4.61 7.77
N ALA A 27 -1.10 3.88 8.20
CA ALA A 27 0.11 3.69 7.42
C ALA A 27 0.71 2.29 7.59
N SER A 28 1.43 1.81 6.56
CA SER A 28 2.30 0.65 6.70
C SER A 28 3.47 0.97 7.65
N PRO A 29 4.04 -0.03 8.36
CA PRO A 29 5.09 0.22 9.37
C PRO A 29 6.29 0.97 8.79
N ALA A 30 7.02 0.34 7.90
CA ALA A 30 8.19 0.89 7.21
C ALA A 30 7.98 0.81 5.68
N PRO A 31 8.45 1.77 4.92
CA PRO A 31 9.06 3.04 5.32
C PRO A 31 8.04 4.14 5.69
N HIS A 32 6.73 3.91 5.45
CA HIS A 32 5.68 4.94 5.57
C HIS A 32 5.53 5.46 7.00
N GLY A 33 5.43 4.56 7.98
CA GLY A 33 5.35 4.93 9.39
C GLY A 33 6.58 5.69 9.89
N GLU A 34 7.77 5.36 9.36
CA GLU A 34 9.01 6.07 9.69
C GLU A 34 8.99 7.51 9.17
N VAL A 35 8.54 7.71 7.92
CA VAL A 35 8.37 9.06 7.36
C VAL A 35 7.38 9.87 8.19
N LEU A 36 6.25 9.29 8.58
CA LEU A 36 5.25 9.96 9.40
C LEU A 36 5.76 10.28 10.81
N LYS A 37 6.64 9.45 11.36
CA LYS A 37 7.28 9.73 12.65
C LYS A 37 8.11 11.02 12.60
N HIS A 38 8.82 11.26 11.50
CA HIS A 38 9.52 12.53 11.28
C HIS A 38 8.54 13.68 11.03
N ALA A 39 7.51 13.46 10.22
CA ALA A 39 6.48 14.47 9.95
C ALA A 39 5.76 14.92 11.22
N LYS A 40 5.57 14.02 12.20
CA LYS A 40 4.95 14.33 13.50
C LYS A 40 5.67 15.46 14.23
N GLU A 41 6.99 15.47 14.23
CA GLU A 41 7.81 16.51 14.86
C GLU A 41 7.57 17.89 14.22
N GLU A 42 7.52 17.93 12.89
CA GLU A 42 7.28 19.18 12.14
C GLU A 42 5.84 19.68 12.29
N MET A 43 4.87 18.77 12.25
CA MET A 43 3.45 19.10 12.44
C MET A 43 3.18 19.64 13.83
N LYS A 44 3.84 19.08 14.87
CA LYS A 44 3.74 19.57 16.23
C LYS A 44 4.22 21.02 16.38
N LYS A 45 5.30 21.41 15.69
CA LYS A 45 5.77 22.81 15.66
C LYS A 45 4.74 23.77 15.07
N GLN A 46 3.90 23.27 14.16
CA GLN A 46 2.82 24.01 13.53
C GLN A 46 1.49 23.92 14.31
N GLY A 47 1.49 23.24 15.46
CA GLY A 47 0.36 23.11 16.36
C GLY A 47 -0.62 21.99 16.01
N TYR A 48 -0.23 21.04 15.15
CA TYR A 48 -1.00 19.84 14.84
C TYR A 48 -0.53 18.64 15.67
N ASP A 49 -1.46 17.77 16.07
CA ASP A 49 -1.17 16.49 16.71
C ASP A 49 -1.40 15.34 15.73
N LEU A 50 -0.31 14.75 15.23
CA LEU A 50 -0.36 13.63 14.32
C LEU A 50 -0.37 12.30 15.08
N GLU A 51 -1.43 11.51 14.90
CA GLU A 51 -1.51 10.12 15.35
C GLU A 51 -1.31 9.18 14.15
N VAL A 52 -0.46 8.14 14.31
CA VAL A 52 -0.21 7.14 13.28
C VAL A 52 -0.77 5.80 13.72
N LYS A 53 -1.75 5.27 13.01
CA LYS A 53 -2.26 3.91 13.14
C LYS A 53 -1.50 2.99 12.19
N THR A 54 -0.63 2.14 12.73
CA THR A 54 0.14 1.19 11.92
C THR A 54 -0.73 -0.01 11.52
N VAL A 55 -0.74 -0.33 10.22
CA VAL A 55 -1.50 -1.42 9.61
C VAL A 55 -0.60 -2.25 8.70
N ASN A 56 -0.61 -3.58 8.89
CA ASN A 56 0.28 -4.50 8.17
C ASN A 56 -0.27 -5.04 6.85
N ASP A 57 -1.56 -4.91 6.58
CA ASP A 57 -2.17 -5.33 5.32
C ASP A 57 -2.59 -4.13 4.46
N TYR A 58 -2.88 -4.37 3.19
CA TYR A 58 -3.23 -3.30 2.25
C TYR A 58 -4.74 -3.03 2.14
N LYS A 59 -5.61 -3.86 2.71
CA LYS A 59 -7.08 -3.71 2.57
C LYS A 59 -7.67 -2.80 3.65
N VAL A 60 -7.08 -2.81 4.85
CA VAL A 60 -7.61 -2.10 6.01
C VAL A 60 -7.49 -0.58 5.90
N PRO A 61 -6.38 0.03 5.41
CA PRO A 61 -6.24 1.48 5.44
C PRO A 61 -7.31 2.26 4.65
N ASN A 62 -7.69 1.77 3.46
CA ASN A 62 -8.76 2.40 2.67
C ASN A 62 -10.12 2.26 3.36
N LYS A 63 -10.38 1.10 3.97
CA LYS A 63 -11.62 0.87 4.71
C LYS A 63 -11.75 1.75 5.94
N LEU A 64 -10.65 2.00 6.66
CA LEU A 64 -10.65 2.91 7.82
C LEU A 64 -10.93 4.35 7.38
N LEU A 65 -10.32 4.77 6.26
CA LEU A 65 -10.53 6.12 5.72
C LEU A 65 -11.96 6.33 5.23
N ASP A 66 -12.49 5.39 4.47
CA ASP A 66 -13.86 5.44 3.96
C ASP A 66 -14.92 5.50 5.08
N LYS A 67 -14.63 4.88 6.24
CA LYS A 67 -15.50 4.93 7.43
C LYS A 67 -15.32 6.18 8.29
N GLY A 68 -14.33 7.01 8.01
CA GLY A 68 -13.97 8.15 8.86
C GLY A 68 -13.26 7.77 10.17
N ASP A 69 -12.73 6.53 10.28
CA ASP A 69 -11.96 6.07 11.45
C ASP A 69 -10.54 6.64 11.47
N VAL A 70 -10.10 7.21 10.35
CA VAL A 70 -8.85 7.98 10.16
C VAL A 70 -9.11 9.11 9.17
N ASP A 71 -8.28 10.17 9.22
CA ASP A 71 -8.39 11.34 8.37
C ASP A 71 -7.66 11.17 7.03
N ALA A 72 -6.65 10.29 7.00
CA ALA A 72 -5.88 9.97 5.79
C ALA A 72 -5.28 8.56 5.89
N ASN A 73 -4.76 8.07 4.75
CA ASN A 73 -3.86 6.93 4.76
C ASN A 73 -2.59 7.20 3.95
N PHE A 74 -1.51 6.49 4.29
CA PHE A 74 -0.22 6.61 3.63
C PHE A 74 0.43 5.23 3.47
N PHE A 75 0.18 4.57 2.34
CA PHE A 75 0.70 3.22 2.08
C PHE A 75 0.69 2.83 0.59
N GLN A 76 -0.19 3.41 -0.23
CA GLN A 76 -0.55 2.90 -1.54
C GLN A 76 -0.01 3.76 -2.70
N HIS A 77 0.11 3.14 -3.87
CA HIS A 77 0.36 3.83 -5.14
C HIS A 77 -0.94 4.06 -5.92
N THR A 78 -0.92 5.03 -6.83
CA THR A 78 -2.09 5.45 -7.61
C THR A 78 -2.83 4.31 -8.33
N PRO A 79 -2.17 3.34 -9.00
CA PRO A 79 -2.88 2.22 -9.63
C PRO A 79 -3.67 1.36 -8.64
N TYR A 80 -3.13 1.11 -7.43
CA TYR A 80 -3.85 0.40 -6.38
C TYR A 80 -5.07 1.17 -5.90
N LEU A 81 -4.93 2.47 -5.60
CA LEU A 81 -6.06 3.31 -5.21
C LEU A 81 -7.17 3.30 -6.28
N LYS A 82 -6.82 3.39 -7.56
CA LYS A 82 -7.80 3.33 -8.65
C LYS A 82 -8.56 1.99 -8.68
N ALA A 83 -7.86 0.87 -8.48
CA ALA A 83 -8.50 -0.45 -8.42
C ALA A 83 -9.44 -0.55 -7.21
N GLU A 84 -8.98 -0.16 -6.02
CA GLU A 84 -9.79 -0.18 -4.79
C GLU A 84 -11.04 0.70 -4.90
N LYS A 85 -10.92 1.91 -5.45
CA LYS A 85 -12.08 2.80 -5.71
C LYS A 85 -13.10 2.13 -6.63
N LYS A 86 -12.64 1.46 -7.68
CA LYS A 86 -13.50 0.76 -8.63
C LYS A 86 -14.21 -0.45 -7.99
N ASP A 87 -13.47 -1.24 -7.21
CA ASP A 87 -13.96 -2.52 -6.68
C ASP A 87 -14.84 -2.33 -5.45
N HIS A 88 -14.60 -1.27 -4.66
CA HIS A 88 -15.29 -1.02 -3.38
C HIS A 88 -16.11 0.26 -3.36
N ASN A 89 -16.10 1.04 -4.44
CA ASN A 89 -16.79 2.33 -4.54
C ASN A 89 -16.39 3.34 -3.44
N TYR A 90 -15.11 3.35 -3.05
CA TYR A 90 -14.60 4.28 -2.04
C TYR A 90 -14.58 5.73 -2.56
N ASP A 91 -15.02 6.67 -1.72
CA ASP A 91 -14.92 8.11 -1.97
C ASP A 91 -13.64 8.68 -1.32
N ILE A 92 -12.49 8.31 -1.89
CA ILE A 92 -11.15 8.66 -1.41
C ILE A 92 -10.39 9.39 -2.51
N GLU A 93 -9.70 10.49 -2.14
CA GLU A 93 -8.91 11.29 -3.07
C GLU A 93 -7.41 11.20 -2.80
N GLU A 94 -6.60 11.24 -3.87
CA GLU A 94 -5.15 11.36 -3.78
C GLU A 94 -4.79 12.83 -3.49
N VAL A 95 -4.21 13.09 -2.30
CA VAL A 95 -3.81 14.45 -1.89
C VAL A 95 -2.35 14.76 -2.20
N GLY A 96 -1.52 13.75 -2.50
CA GLY A 96 -0.12 13.94 -2.86
C GLY A 96 0.66 12.65 -3.02
N LYS A 97 1.83 12.75 -3.66
CA LYS A 97 2.79 11.67 -3.87
C LYS A 97 4.07 11.96 -3.12
N VAL A 98 4.52 11.03 -2.29
CA VAL A 98 5.72 11.20 -1.45
C VAL A 98 6.89 10.40 -2.00
N PHE A 99 6.72 9.09 -2.19
CA PHE A 99 7.72 8.19 -2.77
C PHE A 99 7.07 6.94 -3.37
N THR A 100 7.86 6.18 -4.13
CA THR A 100 7.47 4.86 -4.62
C THR A 100 8.25 3.80 -3.87
N THR A 101 7.54 2.85 -3.26
CA THR A 101 8.15 1.69 -2.62
C THR A 101 8.68 0.73 -3.69
N PRO A 102 10.00 0.44 -3.74
CA PRO A 102 10.54 -0.53 -4.67
C PRO A 102 10.01 -1.93 -4.39
N MET A 103 9.97 -2.74 -5.44
CA MET A 103 9.63 -4.15 -5.38
C MET A 103 10.88 -4.96 -5.74
N GLY A 104 11.04 -6.15 -5.16
CA GLY A 104 12.18 -7.02 -5.42
C GLY A 104 11.78 -8.48 -5.58
N VAL A 105 12.65 -9.24 -6.25
CA VAL A 105 12.61 -10.70 -6.32
C VAL A 105 13.59 -11.25 -5.31
N TYR A 106 13.08 -12.00 -4.34
CA TYR A 106 13.86 -12.54 -3.23
C TYR A 106 13.93 -14.06 -3.31
N SER A 107 15.13 -14.62 -3.22
CA SER A 107 15.34 -16.05 -3.21
C SER A 107 16.46 -16.44 -2.23
N LYS A 108 16.26 -17.48 -1.45
CA LYS A 108 17.30 -18.13 -0.64
C LYS A 108 18.06 -19.22 -1.43
N LYS A 109 17.61 -19.53 -2.66
CA LYS A 109 18.10 -20.64 -3.48
C LYS A 109 18.90 -20.21 -4.70
N TYR A 110 18.52 -19.08 -5.33
CA TYR A 110 19.06 -18.64 -6.59
C TYR A 110 19.53 -17.19 -6.50
N LYS A 111 20.68 -16.89 -7.12
CA LYS A 111 21.26 -15.53 -7.12
C LYS A 111 20.78 -14.69 -8.28
N ASP A 112 20.38 -15.30 -9.38
CA ASP A 112 19.84 -14.63 -10.56
C ASP A 112 18.51 -15.28 -10.94
N ILE A 113 17.58 -14.47 -11.44
CA ILE A 113 16.28 -14.90 -11.91
C ILE A 113 16.40 -15.91 -13.08
N LYS A 114 17.51 -15.82 -13.85
CA LYS A 114 17.84 -16.74 -14.94
C LYS A 114 18.25 -18.11 -14.46
N ASP A 115 18.69 -18.25 -13.21
CA ASP A 115 19.09 -19.54 -12.62
C ASP A 115 17.90 -20.33 -12.10
N ILE A 116 16.73 -19.71 -12.00
CA ILE A 116 15.51 -20.37 -11.54
C ILE A 116 15.14 -21.51 -12.50
N PRO A 117 14.96 -22.75 -12.03
CA PRO A 117 14.66 -23.89 -12.89
C PRO A 117 13.30 -23.79 -13.58
N LYS A 118 13.18 -24.50 -14.72
CA LYS A 118 11.91 -24.67 -15.42
C LYS A 118 10.85 -25.31 -14.52
N GLY A 119 9.60 -24.85 -14.62
CA GLY A 119 8.47 -25.34 -13.85
C GLY A 119 8.40 -24.85 -12.41
N SER A 120 9.32 -23.96 -12.02
CA SER A 120 9.39 -23.42 -10.64
C SER A 120 8.20 -22.53 -10.32
N THR A 121 7.85 -22.52 -9.02
CA THR A 121 6.81 -21.62 -8.48
C THR A 121 7.46 -20.32 -7.96
N ILE A 122 6.88 -19.19 -8.37
CA ILE A 122 7.16 -17.84 -7.87
C ILE A 122 5.95 -17.40 -7.05
N TYR A 123 6.16 -17.06 -5.79
CA TYR A 123 5.09 -16.55 -4.93
C TYR A 123 4.98 -15.03 -5.06
N VAL A 124 3.76 -14.55 -5.20
CA VAL A 124 3.41 -13.14 -5.35
C VAL A 124 2.15 -12.84 -4.53
N SER A 125 1.85 -11.56 -4.29
CA SER A 125 0.60 -11.20 -3.63
C SER A 125 -0.61 -11.43 -4.54
N ASN A 126 -1.78 -11.55 -3.91
CA ASN A 126 -3.06 -11.67 -4.59
C ASN A 126 -3.62 -10.32 -5.08
N ASN A 127 -2.79 -9.30 -5.15
CA ASN A 127 -3.18 -7.97 -5.62
C ASN A 127 -3.10 -7.89 -7.16
N PRO A 128 -4.22 -7.85 -7.90
CA PRO A 128 -4.20 -7.81 -9.35
C PRO A 128 -3.60 -6.51 -9.92
N ALA A 129 -3.57 -5.41 -9.16
CA ALA A 129 -2.92 -4.17 -9.60
C ALA A 129 -1.39 -4.26 -9.65
N GLU A 130 -0.79 -5.33 -9.09
CA GLU A 130 0.65 -5.54 -9.06
C GLU A 130 1.15 -6.54 -10.12
N GLU A 131 0.26 -7.22 -10.86
CA GLU A 131 0.64 -8.30 -11.77
C GLU A 131 1.63 -7.84 -12.84
N GLY A 132 1.41 -6.67 -13.43
CA GLY A 132 2.34 -6.07 -14.39
C GLY A 132 3.73 -5.82 -13.79
N ARG A 133 3.80 -5.38 -12.53
CA ARG A 133 5.08 -5.20 -11.82
C ARG A 133 5.78 -6.54 -11.56
N PHE A 134 5.03 -7.60 -11.22
CA PHE A 134 5.61 -8.95 -11.08
C PHE A 134 6.17 -9.44 -12.41
N LEU A 135 5.41 -9.28 -13.49
CA LEU A 135 5.80 -9.72 -14.83
C LEU A 135 7.01 -8.96 -15.38
N SER A 136 7.16 -7.67 -15.05
CA SER A 136 8.25 -6.83 -15.57
C SER A 136 9.63 -7.44 -15.32
N PHE A 137 9.88 -8.03 -14.14
CA PHE A 137 11.16 -8.67 -13.81
C PHE A 137 11.55 -9.78 -14.80
N PHE A 138 10.57 -10.53 -15.30
CA PHE A 138 10.80 -11.65 -16.22
C PHE A 138 10.78 -11.21 -17.68
N VAL A 139 10.00 -10.20 -18.01
CA VAL A 139 9.97 -9.57 -19.34
C VAL A 139 11.30 -8.89 -19.62
N ASP A 140 11.85 -8.13 -18.69
CA ASP A 140 13.15 -7.46 -18.80
C ASP A 140 14.32 -8.44 -19.01
N LYS A 141 14.20 -9.66 -18.48
CA LYS A 141 15.19 -10.74 -18.69
C LYS A 141 14.89 -11.60 -19.91
N GLY A 142 13.84 -11.29 -20.66
CA GLY A 142 13.43 -12.02 -21.86
C GLY A 142 12.94 -13.47 -21.59
N LEU A 143 12.50 -13.73 -20.35
CA LEU A 143 11.97 -15.05 -19.93
C LEU A 143 10.48 -15.17 -20.17
N ILE A 144 9.76 -14.05 -20.18
CA ILE A 144 8.32 -13.97 -20.46
C ILE A 144 8.09 -12.95 -21.58
N LYS A 145 7.09 -13.21 -22.42
CA LYS A 145 6.51 -12.22 -23.32
C LYS A 145 5.04 -12.06 -23.01
N ILE A 146 4.58 -10.82 -23.05
CA ILE A 146 3.17 -10.47 -22.93
C ILE A 146 2.56 -10.18 -24.30
N LYS A 147 1.25 -10.25 -24.38
CA LYS A 147 0.44 -9.99 -25.57
C LYS A 147 0.76 -8.62 -26.17
N LYS A 148 0.87 -8.57 -27.50
CA LYS A 148 1.12 -7.32 -28.24
C LYS A 148 -0.01 -6.30 -27.99
N GLY A 149 0.38 -5.07 -27.69
CA GLY A 149 -0.55 -3.96 -27.44
C GLY A 149 -0.99 -3.80 -25.98
N VAL A 150 -0.58 -4.71 -25.08
CA VAL A 150 -0.75 -4.55 -23.61
C VAL A 150 0.49 -3.84 -23.06
N SER A 151 0.30 -2.78 -22.27
CA SER A 151 1.41 -2.15 -21.56
C SER A 151 1.85 -3.03 -20.39
N ILE A 152 3.13 -2.94 -20.00
CA ILE A 152 3.61 -3.77 -18.88
C ILE A 152 2.93 -3.39 -17.56
N GLU A 153 2.57 -2.13 -17.38
CA GLU A 153 1.88 -1.64 -16.19
C GLU A 153 0.47 -2.23 -16.03
N ASP A 154 -0.21 -2.50 -17.16
CA ASP A 154 -1.58 -3.03 -17.20
C ASP A 154 -1.63 -4.56 -17.38
N ALA A 155 -0.48 -5.20 -17.65
CA ALA A 155 -0.40 -6.62 -17.94
C ALA A 155 -0.88 -7.50 -16.79
N LYS A 156 -1.58 -8.58 -17.15
CA LYS A 156 -2.06 -9.62 -16.25
C LYS A 156 -1.39 -10.96 -16.57
N PHE A 157 -1.46 -11.91 -15.64
CA PHE A 157 -0.94 -13.27 -15.90
C PHE A 157 -1.58 -13.94 -17.13
N GLU A 158 -2.82 -13.61 -17.45
CA GLU A 158 -3.54 -14.09 -18.65
C GLU A 158 -3.00 -13.50 -19.96
N ASP A 159 -2.23 -12.42 -19.90
CA ASP A 159 -1.61 -11.81 -21.08
C ASP A 159 -0.25 -12.44 -21.44
N ILE A 160 0.21 -13.43 -20.69
CA ILE A 160 1.45 -14.16 -20.99
C ILE A 160 1.24 -15.00 -22.24
N VAL A 161 2.02 -14.71 -23.30
CA VAL A 161 2.01 -15.48 -24.57
C VAL A 161 3.22 -16.39 -24.74
N GLU A 162 4.31 -16.13 -24.03
CA GLU A 162 5.50 -16.98 -23.96
C GLU A 162 6.06 -17.00 -22.54
N ASN A 163 6.34 -18.20 -22.03
CA ASN A 163 6.96 -18.43 -20.72
C ASN A 163 8.05 -19.49 -20.89
N LYS A 164 9.28 -19.05 -21.18
CA LYS A 164 10.39 -19.93 -21.55
C LYS A 164 10.76 -20.97 -20.49
N LYS A 165 10.43 -20.66 -19.23
CA LYS A 165 10.74 -21.54 -18.10
C LYS A 165 9.51 -22.18 -17.48
N ASP A 166 8.34 -22.08 -18.08
CA ASP A 166 7.07 -22.59 -17.53
C ASP A 166 6.89 -22.20 -16.04
N LEU A 167 7.26 -20.97 -15.67
CA LEU A 167 7.15 -20.47 -14.32
C LEU A 167 5.68 -20.40 -13.89
N LYS A 168 5.41 -20.81 -12.67
CA LYS A 168 4.07 -20.78 -12.08
C LYS A 168 4.00 -19.63 -11.08
N PHE A 169 3.07 -18.70 -11.28
CA PHE A 169 2.84 -17.62 -10.33
C PHE A 169 1.77 -18.03 -9.32
N ASN A 170 2.15 -18.13 -8.04
CA ASN A 170 1.21 -18.40 -6.97
C ASN A 170 0.80 -17.08 -6.31
N ASN A 171 -0.40 -16.61 -6.64
CA ASN A 171 -1.01 -15.36 -6.17
C ASN A 171 -2.21 -15.60 -5.22
N LYS A 172 -2.14 -16.64 -4.37
CA LYS A 172 -3.28 -17.03 -3.52
C LYS A 172 -3.29 -16.37 -2.14
N GLN A 173 -2.26 -15.61 -1.79
CA GLN A 173 -2.08 -15.04 -0.45
C GLN A 173 -1.88 -13.53 -0.48
N GLY A 174 -2.22 -12.85 0.63
CA GLY A 174 -1.94 -11.44 0.81
C GLY A 174 -0.44 -11.14 0.90
N ALA A 175 -0.05 -9.90 0.62
CA ALA A 175 1.35 -9.48 0.61
C ALA A 175 2.02 -9.64 1.98
N GLU A 176 1.27 -9.50 3.06
CA GLU A 176 1.70 -9.64 4.45
C GLU A 176 2.20 -11.06 4.82
N PHE A 177 1.84 -12.08 4.02
CA PHE A 177 2.29 -13.46 4.23
C PHE A 177 3.56 -13.82 3.45
N LEU A 178 3.98 -13.00 2.48
CA LEU A 178 5.13 -13.26 1.61
C LEU A 178 6.46 -13.33 2.37
N PRO A 179 6.73 -12.54 3.44
CA PRO A 179 7.93 -12.70 4.26
C PRO A 179 8.05 -14.11 4.86
N LYS A 180 6.94 -14.65 5.39
CA LYS A 180 6.92 -16.00 5.96
C LYS A 180 7.19 -17.06 4.88
N THR A 181 6.60 -16.91 3.69
CA THR A 181 6.84 -17.80 2.54
C THR A 181 8.32 -17.80 2.13
N TYR A 182 8.95 -16.60 2.11
CA TYR A 182 10.39 -16.48 1.86
C TYR A 182 11.23 -17.15 2.95
N GLU A 183 10.92 -16.93 4.23
CA GLU A 183 11.62 -17.56 5.35
C GLU A 183 11.50 -19.09 5.34
N SER A 184 10.33 -19.61 4.99
CA SER A 184 10.07 -21.04 4.85
C SER A 184 10.69 -21.66 3.59
N LYS A 185 11.37 -20.87 2.75
CA LYS A 185 12.00 -21.31 1.50
C LYS A 185 11.01 -21.99 0.53
N GLU A 186 9.74 -21.56 0.58
CA GLU A 186 8.72 -22.05 -0.34
C GLU A 186 8.96 -21.53 -1.76
N GLY A 187 8.72 -22.39 -2.75
CA GLY A 187 8.95 -22.06 -4.15
C GLY A 187 10.42 -21.79 -4.49
N ALA A 188 10.63 -21.13 -5.62
CA ALA A 188 11.96 -20.73 -6.09
C ALA A 188 12.30 -19.28 -5.68
N ALA A 189 11.31 -18.42 -5.68
CA ALA A 189 11.44 -17.02 -5.30
C ALA A 189 10.10 -16.46 -4.81
N VAL A 190 10.19 -15.32 -4.13
CA VAL A 190 9.06 -14.50 -3.69
C VAL A 190 9.24 -13.10 -4.25
N ILE A 191 8.18 -12.49 -4.78
CA ILE A 191 8.19 -11.09 -5.18
C ILE A 191 7.37 -10.29 -4.19
N MET A 192 8.00 -9.30 -3.56
CA MET A 192 7.33 -8.46 -2.57
C MET A 192 7.85 -7.02 -2.59
N ASN A 193 7.01 -6.11 -2.12
CA ASN A 193 7.40 -4.72 -1.92
C ASN A 193 8.39 -4.60 -0.76
N SER A 194 9.30 -3.63 -0.82
CA SER A 194 10.38 -3.46 0.17
C SER A 194 9.88 -3.25 1.60
N ASN A 195 8.68 -2.71 1.79
CA ASN A 195 8.08 -2.57 3.12
C ASN A 195 7.82 -3.90 3.84
N TYR A 196 7.81 -5.00 3.10
CA TYR A 196 7.72 -6.36 3.65
C TYR A 196 9.08 -7.09 3.71
N ALA A 197 10.11 -6.54 3.07
CA ALA A 197 11.45 -7.13 3.00
C ALA A 197 12.45 -6.52 4.00
N LEU A 198 12.03 -5.46 4.73
CA LEU A 198 12.84 -4.74 5.72
C LEU A 198 12.81 -5.39 7.10
#